data_6207cac693046a96df8d50edbe7eb662
#
_entry.id   6207cac693046a96df8d50edbe7eb662
#
_cell.length_a   1.000
_cell.length_b   1.000
_cell.length_c   1.000
_cell.angle_alpha   90.00
_cell.angle_beta   90.00
_cell.angle_gamma   90.00
#
_symmetry.space_group_name_H-M   'P 1'
#
loop_
_entity.id
_entity.type
_entity.pdbx_description
1 polymer ?
#
loop_
_entity_poly.entity_id
_entity_poly.type
_entity_poly.pdbx_seq_one_letter_code
_entity_poly.pdbx_strand_id
1 'polypeptide(L)'
;MLKINYNPSLYVFTCNIPSEIEISSDAASVYVTIACGPDTIFETTLYPYNNIAMLYDARSIIEGHMLDKQRVFANFVITADTKTEETTTPERHFIYSRLSLATNAMGFVQLFFLTTRSMFTIPRNSFQTLSAFYLPDVTLQGYTECLALFDGESTPRMVRIEDAKVDTKNTTLIRDIISPIAIETRIGSKCRLLQFTVHRGFLAKTFYVTDRTPNLTLLVRNEFNCDEYIHLTCVTKSKLDLDRSTATSLGVTTFYDDKSAYEYDVESSMLTFEEAKHFSQLLLSRYVNIVEIGGALAPITITDINSEISDADNATNSIKFKYKYSSHHFPINIDYGKNIFDDPFYRTFD
;
A
#
# COMPACT_ATOMS: atom_id res chain seq x y z
N MET A 1 20.24 12.83 -37.26
CA MET A 1 20.26 13.40 -35.87
C MET A 1 19.29 12.64 -35.02
N LEU A 2 19.74 12.01 -33.94
CA LEU A 2 18.94 11.22 -33.01
C LEU A 2 18.64 12.01 -31.73
N LYS A 3 17.37 12.08 -31.31
CA LYS A 3 16.96 12.84 -30.11
C LYS A 3 15.72 12.21 -29.46
N ILE A 4 15.76 12.02 -28.15
CA ILE A 4 14.59 11.67 -27.33
C ILE A 4 13.96 12.96 -26.82
N ASN A 5 12.70 13.21 -27.20
CA ASN A 5 11.97 14.42 -26.81
C ASN A 5 11.27 14.24 -25.45
N TYR A 6 12.00 13.71 -24.47
CA TYR A 6 11.55 13.52 -23.09
C TYR A 6 12.66 13.95 -22.13
N ASN A 7 12.44 15.04 -21.43
CA ASN A 7 13.39 15.57 -20.43
C ASN A 7 12.66 15.88 -19.13
N PRO A 8 12.35 14.88 -18.31
CA PRO A 8 11.67 15.07 -17.04
C PRO A 8 12.57 15.74 -15.99
N SER A 9 11.94 16.27 -14.93
CA SER A 9 12.64 16.80 -13.76
C SER A 9 13.40 15.66 -13.03
N LEU A 10 14.30 16.02 -12.10
CA LEU A 10 15.12 15.03 -11.36
C LEU A 10 14.24 13.99 -10.64
N TYR A 11 13.12 14.42 -10.04
CA TYR A 11 12.10 13.56 -9.44
C TYR A 11 10.83 13.62 -10.25
N VAL A 12 10.26 12.45 -10.55
CA VAL A 12 9.08 12.30 -11.41
C VAL A 12 8.12 11.31 -10.79
N PHE A 13 6.84 11.65 -10.72
CA PHE A 13 5.82 10.65 -10.46
C PHE A 13 5.55 9.82 -11.72
N THR A 14 5.37 8.50 -11.56
CA THR A 14 5.11 7.64 -12.73
C THR A 14 3.83 8.03 -13.47
N CYS A 15 2.82 8.56 -12.76
CA CYS A 15 1.60 9.07 -13.37
C CYS A 15 1.82 10.26 -14.32
N ASN A 16 2.95 10.95 -14.20
CA ASN A 16 3.30 12.10 -15.06
C ASN A 16 4.18 11.72 -16.26
N ILE A 17 4.49 10.43 -16.42
CA ILE A 17 5.14 9.93 -17.64
C ILE A 17 4.09 10.04 -18.77
N PRO A 18 4.43 10.66 -19.91
CA PRO A 18 3.52 10.72 -21.04
C PRO A 18 3.24 9.30 -21.59
N SER A 19 2.04 9.09 -22.13
CA SER A 19 1.67 7.82 -22.78
C SER A 19 2.54 7.51 -23.99
N GLU A 20 3.05 8.56 -24.62
CA GLU A 20 3.83 8.51 -25.85
C GLU A 20 5.09 9.36 -25.69
N ILE A 21 6.24 8.79 -25.97
CA ILE A 21 7.53 9.49 -26.00
C ILE A 21 8.00 9.56 -27.42
N GLU A 22 8.14 10.78 -27.93
CA GLU A 22 8.62 11.04 -29.28
C GLU A 22 10.14 10.91 -29.36
N ILE A 23 10.61 10.20 -30.39
CA ILE A 23 12.04 10.06 -30.73
C ILE A 23 12.23 10.54 -32.17
N SER A 24 12.98 11.61 -32.33
CA SER A 24 13.32 12.15 -33.66
C SER A 24 14.56 11.43 -34.20
N SER A 25 14.47 10.89 -35.43
CA SER A 25 15.57 10.20 -36.09
C SER A 25 15.40 10.19 -37.60
N ASP A 26 16.49 10.38 -38.33
CA ASP A 26 16.59 10.23 -39.78
C ASP A 26 17.01 8.82 -40.24
N ALA A 27 17.25 7.92 -39.29
CA ALA A 27 17.60 6.50 -39.55
C ALA A 27 16.34 5.68 -39.94
N ALA A 28 16.53 4.59 -40.68
CA ALA A 28 15.47 3.67 -41.06
C ALA A 28 14.87 2.91 -39.85
N SER A 29 15.64 2.75 -38.78
CA SER A 29 15.21 2.10 -37.53
C SER A 29 15.96 2.66 -36.34
N VAL A 30 15.31 2.65 -35.18
CA VAL A 30 15.86 3.08 -33.89
C VAL A 30 15.64 1.95 -32.89
N TYR A 31 16.70 1.45 -32.28
CA TYR A 31 16.61 0.49 -31.19
C TYR A 31 16.45 1.25 -29.88
N VAL A 32 15.43 0.93 -29.11
CA VAL A 32 15.09 1.64 -27.87
C VAL A 32 15.12 0.68 -26.70
N THR A 33 15.77 1.08 -25.63
CA THR A 33 15.80 0.34 -24.37
C THR A 33 15.33 1.21 -23.21
N ILE A 34 14.66 0.59 -22.21
CA ILE A 34 14.41 1.17 -20.91
C ILE A 34 15.15 0.33 -19.89
N ALA A 35 16.02 0.96 -19.11
CA ALA A 35 16.84 0.29 -18.10
C ALA A 35 16.56 0.83 -16.70
N CYS A 36 16.63 -0.07 -15.69
CA CYS A 36 16.56 0.23 -14.27
C CYS A 36 17.87 -0.21 -13.59
N GLY A 37 18.81 0.72 -13.41
CA GLY A 37 20.17 0.37 -13.03
C GLY A 37 20.81 -0.55 -14.07
N PRO A 38 21.34 -1.73 -13.69
CA PRO A 38 21.98 -2.65 -14.64
C PRO A 38 20.97 -3.47 -15.47
N ASP A 39 19.70 -3.47 -15.11
CA ASP A 39 18.70 -4.35 -15.70
C ASP A 39 17.97 -3.65 -16.85
N THR A 40 18.03 -4.21 -18.07
CA THR A 40 17.17 -3.80 -19.17
C THR A 40 15.78 -4.41 -18.94
N ILE A 41 14.76 -3.56 -18.77
CA ILE A 41 13.39 -3.98 -18.47
C ILE A 41 12.51 -4.03 -19.72
N PHE A 42 12.92 -3.34 -20.77
CA PHE A 42 12.21 -3.29 -22.05
C PHE A 42 13.18 -2.97 -23.17
N GLU A 43 12.96 -3.60 -24.32
CA GLU A 43 13.68 -3.34 -25.55
C GLU A 43 12.77 -3.49 -26.77
N THR A 44 12.95 -2.63 -27.75
CA THR A 44 12.17 -2.68 -29.00
C THR A 44 12.89 -1.97 -30.13
N THR A 45 12.54 -2.31 -31.37
CA THR A 45 12.99 -1.56 -32.56
C THR A 45 11.81 -0.78 -33.12
N LEU A 46 11.98 0.53 -33.22
CA LEU A 46 11.01 1.45 -33.79
C LEU A 46 11.41 1.85 -35.20
N TYR A 47 10.43 2.11 -36.05
CA TYR A 47 10.62 2.54 -37.44
C TYR A 47 10.07 3.95 -37.59
N PRO A 48 10.94 4.99 -37.72
CA PRO A 48 10.50 6.36 -37.87
C PRO A 48 9.65 6.57 -39.11
N TYR A 49 8.57 7.31 -38.95
CA TYR A 49 7.76 7.85 -40.04
C TYR A 49 7.88 9.36 -40.03
N ASN A 50 8.24 9.98 -41.16
CA ASN A 50 8.54 11.40 -41.25
C ASN A 50 9.59 11.87 -40.19
N ASN A 51 10.64 11.07 -39.98
CA ASN A 51 11.71 11.30 -38.98
C ASN A 51 11.26 11.26 -37.52
N ILE A 52 10.09 10.69 -37.23
CA ILE A 52 9.55 10.57 -35.88
C ILE A 52 9.21 9.08 -35.60
N ALA A 53 9.73 8.55 -34.52
CA ALA A 53 9.31 7.28 -33.95
C ALA A 53 8.60 7.52 -32.61
N MET A 54 7.59 6.73 -32.30
CA MET A 54 6.83 6.85 -31.05
C MET A 54 7.09 5.64 -30.17
N LEU A 55 7.57 5.88 -28.95
CA LEU A 55 7.64 4.88 -27.90
C LEU A 55 6.32 4.96 -27.09
N TYR A 56 5.50 3.94 -27.27
CA TYR A 56 4.22 3.79 -26.56
C TYR A 56 4.41 3.05 -25.23
N ASP A 57 3.49 3.26 -24.31
CA ASP A 57 3.34 2.50 -23.07
C ASP A 57 4.55 2.54 -22.11
N ALA A 58 5.49 3.48 -22.28
CA ALA A 58 6.64 3.64 -21.41
C ALA A 58 6.25 3.74 -19.93
N ARG A 59 5.14 4.44 -19.63
CA ARG A 59 4.57 4.52 -18.29
C ARG A 59 4.18 3.15 -17.76
N SER A 60 3.41 2.38 -18.50
CA SER A 60 2.92 1.06 -18.08
C SER A 60 4.05 0.06 -17.85
N ILE A 61 5.11 0.15 -18.66
CA ILE A 61 6.31 -0.69 -18.52
C ILE A 61 7.04 -0.35 -17.20
N ILE A 62 7.27 0.93 -16.94
CA ILE A 62 7.95 1.41 -15.74
C ILE A 62 7.12 1.08 -14.49
N GLU A 63 5.80 1.39 -14.49
CA GLU A 63 4.90 1.07 -13.39
C GLU A 63 4.81 -0.43 -13.14
N GLY A 64 4.72 -1.24 -14.19
CA GLY A 64 4.70 -2.70 -14.12
C GLY A 64 5.93 -3.26 -13.44
N HIS A 65 7.12 -2.79 -13.83
CA HIS A 65 8.38 -3.20 -13.21
C HIS A 65 8.44 -2.79 -11.73
N MET A 66 8.03 -1.55 -11.40
CA MET A 66 8.02 -1.08 -10.01
C MET A 66 7.06 -1.87 -9.13
N LEU A 67 5.90 -2.25 -9.64
CA LEU A 67 4.92 -3.09 -8.93
C LEU A 67 5.45 -4.51 -8.72
N ASP A 68 6.00 -5.14 -9.77
CA ASP A 68 6.56 -6.49 -9.71
C ASP A 68 7.69 -6.59 -8.67
N LYS A 69 8.59 -5.61 -8.67
CA LYS A 69 9.71 -5.53 -7.71
C LYS A 69 9.31 -4.88 -6.38
N GLN A 70 8.05 -4.53 -6.19
CA GLN A 70 7.54 -3.85 -4.99
C GLN A 70 8.33 -2.58 -4.62
N ARG A 71 8.76 -1.83 -5.64
CA ARG A 71 9.53 -0.60 -5.46
C ARG A 71 8.62 0.62 -5.39
N VAL A 72 8.85 1.47 -4.38
CA VAL A 72 8.24 2.80 -4.27
C VAL A 72 8.99 3.80 -5.14
N PHE A 73 10.29 3.56 -5.31
CA PHE A 73 11.24 4.45 -5.95
C PHE A 73 12.24 3.63 -6.79
N ALA A 74 12.55 4.12 -7.98
CA ALA A 74 13.56 3.51 -8.83
C ALA A 74 14.12 4.54 -9.81
N ASN A 75 15.31 4.28 -10.31
CA ASN A 75 15.98 5.09 -11.32
C ASN A 75 15.82 4.43 -12.69
N PHE A 76 15.37 5.21 -13.67
CA PHE A 76 15.23 4.72 -15.04
C PHE A 76 15.96 5.62 -16.02
N VAL A 77 16.43 4.98 -17.09
CA VAL A 77 17.09 5.59 -18.23
C VAL A 77 16.45 5.03 -19.49
N ILE A 78 16.18 5.89 -20.46
CA ILE A 78 15.74 5.50 -21.81
C ILE A 78 16.87 5.78 -22.76
N THR A 79 17.30 4.77 -23.51
CA THR A 79 18.36 4.88 -24.53
C THR A 79 17.77 4.59 -25.90
N ALA A 80 18.13 5.40 -26.89
CA ALA A 80 17.84 5.17 -28.30
C ALA A 80 19.15 5.06 -29.09
N ASP A 81 19.25 4.05 -29.94
CA ASP A 81 20.46 3.71 -30.73
C ASP A 81 20.07 3.45 -32.19
N THR A 82 20.84 4.02 -33.13
CA THR A 82 20.69 3.82 -34.58
C THR A 82 21.86 3.09 -35.23
N LYS A 83 22.75 2.47 -34.46
CA LYS A 83 24.07 1.93 -34.85
C LYS A 83 25.13 3.00 -35.21
N THR A 84 24.71 4.21 -35.52
CA THR A 84 25.64 5.33 -35.87
C THR A 84 25.61 6.44 -34.82
N GLU A 85 24.49 6.59 -34.15
CA GLU A 85 24.26 7.60 -33.10
C GLU A 85 23.52 6.95 -31.94
N GLU A 86 23.93 7.24 -30.71
CA GLU A 86 23.29 6.86 -29.50
C GLU A 86 22.91 8.10 -28.71
N THR A 87 21.71 8.12 -28.12
CA THR A 87 21.27 9.15 -27.20
C THR A 87 20.56 8.52 -26.00
N THR A 88 20.78 9.12 -24.84
CA THR A 88 20.29 8.58 -23.57
C THR A 88 19.66 9.71 -22.77
N THR A 89 18.48 9.46 -22.17
CA THR A 89 17.93 10.41 -21.21
C THR A 89 18.81 10.46 -19.96
N PRO A 90 18.92 11.60 -19.28
CA PRO A 90 19.55 11.62 -17.97
C PRO A 90 18.86 10.65 -17.01
N GLU A 91 19.62 10.01 -16.12
CA GLU A 91 19.05 9.19 -15.06
C GLU A 91 18.13 10.02 -14.18
N ARG A 92 16.91 9.53 -13.97
CA ARG A 92 15.86 10.23 -13.21
C ARG A 92 15.29 9.32 -12.14
N HIS A 93 14.82 9.95 -11.08
CA HIS A 93 14.25 9.31 -9.92
C HIS A 93 12.72 9.22 -10.08
N PHE A 94 12.24 8.03 -10.38
CA PHE A 94 10.81 7.80 -10.55
C PHE A 94 10.20 7.31 -9.23
N ILE A 95 9.13 7.98 -8.82
CA ILE A 95 8.34 7.66 -7.63
C ILE A 95 7.01 7.09 -8.13
N TYR A 96 6.69 5.88 -7.69
CA TYR A 96 5.43 5.26 -8.06
C TYR A 96 4.25 6.10 -7.57
N SER A 97 3.29 6.38 -8.45
CA SER A 97 2.04 7.03 -8.09
C SER A 97 0.94 6.68 -9.09
N ARG A 98 -0.19 6.18 -8.56
CA ARG A 98 -1.41 5.98 -9.37
C ARG A 98 -2.24 7.26 -9.53
N LEU A 99 -1.97 8.27 -8.72
CA LEU A 99 -2.71 9.52 -8.69
C LEU A 99 -2.00 10.56 -9.54
N SER A 100 -2.78 11.27 -10.35
CA SER A 100 -2.31 12.49 -10.99
C SER A 100 -2.27 13.61 -9.95
N LEU A 101 -1.06 14.01 -9.58
CA LEU A 101 -0.85 15.09 -8.60
C LEU A 101 -0.54 16.39 -9.32
N ALA A 102 -1.23 17.45 -8.91
CA ALA A 102 -1.04 18.79 -9.48
C ALA A 102 0.33 19.40 -9.10
N THR A 103 0.95 18.92 -8.01
CA THR A 103 2.27 19.35 -7.56
C THR A 103 3.38 18.54 -8.24
N ASN A 104 4.54 19.17 -8.44
CA ASN A 104 5.71 18.43 -8.90
C ASN A 104 6.19 17.44 -7.80
N ALA A 105 6.85 16.37 -8.25
CA ALA A 105 7.28 15.31 -7.34
C ALA A 105 8.23 15.80 -6.24
N MET A 106 9.15 16.70 -6.58
CA MET A 106 10.10 17.30 -5.62
C MET A 106 9.39 18.06 -4.50
N GLY A 107 8.46 18.95 -4.85
CA GLY A 107 7.70 19.71 -3.86
C GLY A 107 6.83 18.82 -2.99
N PHE A 108 6.25 17.76 -3.57
CA PHE A 108 5.43 16.82 -2.80
C PHE A 108 6.25 16.07 -1.76
N VAL A 109 7.39 15.47 -2.14
CA VAL A 109 8.20 14.67 -1.21
C VAL A 109 8.85 15.51 -0.10
N GLN A 110 8.99 16.80 -0.30
CA GLN A 110 9.49 17.73 0.73
C GLN A 110 8.46 18.09 1.79
N LEU A 111 7.16 18.03 1.46
CA LEU A 111 6.08 18.56 2.29
C LEU A 111 5.11 17.49 2.78
N PHE A 112 5.10 16.30 2.18
CA PHE A 112 4.09 15.27 2.47
C PHE A 112 4.69 13.89 2.67
N PHE A 113 4.10 13.13 3.60
CA PHE A 113 4.27 11.68 3.63
C PHE A 113 3.63 11.05 2.40
N LEU A 114 4.10 9.86 2.02
CA LEU A 114 3.59 9.09 0.88
C LEU A 114 2.25 8.41 1.23
N THR A 115 1.26 9.22 1.50
CA THR A 115 -0.13 8.80 1.75
C THR A 115 -1.07 9.93 1.35
N THR A 116 -2.25 9.59 0.86
CA THR A 116 -3.31 10.55 0.55
C THR A 116 -4.18 10.87 1.77
N ARG A 117 -4.01 10.12 2.84
CA ARG A 117 -4.80 10.28 4.05
C ARG A 117 -4.38 11.55 4.80
N SER A 118 -5.35 12.43 5.09
CA SER A 118 -5.12 13.67 5.82
C SER A 118 -4.84 13.42 7.31
N MET A 119 -5.61 12.52 7.92
CA MET A 119 -5.50 12.11 9.32
C MET A 119 -5.73 10.61 9.46
N PHE A 120 -5.24 10.04 10.53
CA PHE A 120 -5.42 8.64 10.85
C PHE A 120 -6.20 8.46 12.13
N THR A 121 -7.17 7.55 12.11
CA THR A 121 -7.72 6.95 13.33
C THR A 121 -7.00 5.62 13.53
N ILE A 122 -6.38 5.43 14.68
CA ILE A 122 -5.58 4.24 14.97
C ILE A 122 -6.07 3.60 16.27
N PRO A 123 -6.40 2.30 16.28
CA PRO A 123 -6.68 1.58 17.52
C PRO A 123 -5.46 1.56 18.44
N ARG A 124 -5.67 1.73 19.75
CA ARG A 124 -4.60 1.81 20.73
C ARG A 124 -3.61 0.65 20.68
N ASN A 125 -4.14 -0.58 20.48
CA ASN A 125 -3.36 -1.83 20.45
C ASN A 125 -2.91 -2.20 19.02
N SER A 126 -2.79 -1.24 18.13
CA SER A 126 -2.39 -1.47 16.74
C SER A 126 -1.18 -0.63 16.35
N PHE A 127 -0.85 -0.69 15.09
CA PHE A 127 0.23 0.08 14.50
C PHE A 127 -0.10 0.52 13.07
N GLN A 128 0.61 1.53 12.60
CA GLN A 128 0.52 2.02 11.23
C GLN A 128 1.93 2.28 10.70
N THR A 129 2.09 2.27 9.38
CA THR A 129 3.32 2.69 8.73
C THR A 129 3.17 4.09 8.14
N LEU A 130 4.21 4.88 8.27
CA LEU A 130 4.39 6.14 7.55
C LEU A 130 5.63 6.04 6.67
N SER A 131 5.48 6.34 5.40
CA SER A 131 6.59 6.38 4.45
C SER A 131 6.85 7.82 4.02
N ALA A 132 8.12 8.19 3.96
CA ALA A 132 8.58 9.49 3.51
C ALA A 132 9.90 9.38 2.75
N PHE A 133 10.13 10.30 1.82
CA PHE A 133 11.46 10.47 1.23
C PHE A 133 12.25 11.51 1.99
N TYR A 134 13.50 11.17 2.27
CA TYR A 134 14.51 12.14 2.69
C TYR A 134 15.45 12.41 1.52
N LEU A 135 15.61 13.68 1.22
CA LEU A 135 16.52 14.14 0.18
C LEU A 135 17.97 14.04 0.67
N PRO A 136 18.95 14.04 -0.27
CA PRO A 136 20.36 14.00 0.11
C PRO A 136 20.77 15.20 0.95
N ASP A 137 21.79 14.99 1.78
CA ASP A 137 22.45 16.04 2.59
C ASP A 137 21.51 16.82 3.54
N VAL A 138 20.46 16.15 4.02
CA VAL A 138 19.53 16.74 4.98
C VAL A 138 19.64 16.00 6.31
N THR A 139 19.95 16.76 7.36
CA THR A 139 19.81 16.29 8.74
C THR A 139 18.40 16.63 9.21
N LEU A 140 17.57 15.62 9.43
CA LEU A 140 16.23 15.81 9.94
C LEU A 140 16.15 15.36 11.41
N GLN A 141 15.71 16.27 12.26
CA GLN A 141 15.29 15.93 13.60
C GLN A 141 13.78 15.76 13.62
N GLY A 142 13.35 14.53 13.97
CA GLY A 142 11.95 14.23 14.19
C GLY A 142 11.57 14.46 15.64
N TYR A 143 10.28 14.64 15.86
CA TYR A 143 9.67 14.61 17.17
C TYR A 143 8.20 14.18 17.05
N THR A 144 7.63 13.77 18.17
CA THR A 144 6.21 13.42 18.24
C THR A 144 5.56 14.25 19.34
N GLU A 145 4.53 15.01 18.97
CA GLU A 145 3.69 15.76 19.92
C GLU A 145 2.48 14.90 20.29
N CYS A 146 2.29 14.73 21.59
CA CYS A 146 1.30 13.81 22.15
C CYS A 146 0.32 14.57 23.05
N LEU A 147 -0.98 14.38 22.84
CA LEU A 147 -2.02 14.76 23.78
C LEU A 147 -2.36 13.53 24.61
N ALA A 148 -1.97 13.52 25.88
CA ALA A 148 -2.10 12.37 26.77
C ALA A 148 -2.81 12.74 28.08
N LEU A 149 -3.70 11.83 28.52
CA LEU A 149 -4.34 11.88 29.82
C LEU A 149 -3.54 11.02 30.80
N PHE A 150 -3.01 11.60 31.83
CA PHE A 150 -2.21 10.90 32.82
C PHE A 150 -3.07 10.32 33.94
N ASP A 151 -2.58 9.25 34.56
CA ASP A 151 -3.29 8.59 35.65
C ASP A 151 -3.48 9.54 36.84
N GLY A 152 -4.72 9.69 37.30
CA GLY A 152 -5.11 10.63 38.34
C GLY A 152 -5.34 12.09 37.87
N GLU A 153 -5.12 12.40 36.60
CA GLU A 153 -5.43 13.73 36.03
C GLU A 153 -6.81 13.71 35.33
N SER A 154 -7.53 14.81 35.38
CA SER A 154 -8.83 14.98 34.69
C SER A 154 -8.72 15.69 33.34
N THR A 155 -7.58 16.34 33.08
CA THR A 155 -7.35 17.11 31.86
C THR A 155 -6.15 16.57 31.11
N PRO A 156 -6.25 16.35 29.79
CA PRO A 156 -5.12 15.94 28.97
C PRO A 156 -4.08 17.06 28.88
N ARG A 157 -2.83 16.70 28.76
CA ARG A 157 -1.73 17.64 28.53
C ARG A 157 -0.85 17.24 27.35
N MET A 158 -0.19 18.23 26.75
CA MET A 158 0.75 18.03 25.67
C MET A 158 2.10 17.55 26.21
N VAL A 159 2.65 16.53 25.53
CA VAL A 159 3.99 16.00 25.77
C VAL A 159 4.71 15.92 24.44
N ARG A 160 5.96 16.34 24.39
CA ARG A 160 6.81 16.22 23.22
C ARG A 160 7.88 15.16 23.46
N ILE A 161 8.04 14.25 22.51
CA ILE A 161 9.04 13.19 22.50
C ILE A 161 9.99 13.46 21.35
N GLU A 162 11.26 13.68 21.63
CA GLU A 162 12.27 13.84 20.59
C GLU A 162 12.64 12.47 19.99
N ASP A 163 12.73 12.42 18.68
CA ASP A 163 13.18 11.25 17.96
C ASP A 163 14.68 11.34 17.63
N ALA A 164 15.29 10.22 17.26
CA ALA A 164 16.67 10.18 16.82
C ALA A 164 16.86 11.05 15.57
N LYS A 165 18.00 11.71 15.48
CA LYS A 165 18.41 12.40 14.26
C LYS A 165 18.66 11.39 13.15
N VAL A 166 18.21 11.72 11.95
CA VAL A 166 18.47 10.93 10.74
C VAL A 166 19.27 11.79 9.77
N ASP A 167 20.48 11.34 9.47
CA ASP A 167 21.35 11.97 8.47
C ASP A 167 21.30 11.14 7.19
N THR A 168 20.95 11.77 6.07
CA THR A 168 20.87 11.10 4.78
C THR A 168 21.92 11.63 3.83
N LYS A 169 22.80 10.72 3.33
CA LYS A 169 23.78 11.05 2.28
C LYS A 169 23.16 10.93 0.88
N ASN A 170 22.14 10.10 0.73
CA ASN A 170 21.44 9.83 -0.52
C ASN A 170 19.94 9.95 -0.31
N THR A 171 19.18 10.12 -1.40
CA THR A 171 17.71 10.00 -1.34
C THR A 171 17.34 8.65 -0.74
N THR A 172 16.62 8.67 0.36
CA THR A 172 16.30 7.46 1.13
C THR A 172 14.80 7.42 1.43
N LEU A 173 14.18 6.28 1.15
CA LEU A 173 12.84 5.99 1.61
C LEU A 173 12.90 5.52 3.06
N ILE A 174 12.26 6.25 3.95
CA ILE A 174 12.13 5.89 5.36
C ILE A 174 10.71 5.38 5.60
N ARG A 175 10.61 4.31 6.38
CA ARG A 175 9.36 3.71 6.83
C ARG A 175 9.36 3.68 8.35
N ASP A 176 8.51 4.50 8.94
CA ASP A 176 8.31 4.54 10.39
C ASP A 176 7.14 3.62 10.77
N ILE A 177 7.33 2.78 11.77
CA ILE A 177 6.25 2.01 12.40
C ILE A 177 5.78 2.81 13.61
N ILE A 178 4.52 3.21 13.55
CA ILE A 178 3.89 4.06 14.55
C ILE A 178 2.91 3.23 15.37
N SER A 179 3.10 3.16 16.69
CA SER A 179 2.22 2.43 17.61
C SER A 179 1.89 3.30 18.83
N PRO A 180 0.60 3.49 19.15
CA PRO A 180 0.20 4.26 20.34
C PRO A 180 0.81 3.71 21.65
N ILE A 181 0.82 2.40 21.86
CA ILE A 181 1.42 1.76 23.04
C ILE A 181 2.93 2.04 23.12
N ALA A 182 3.64 1.97 22.00
CA ALA A 182 5.07 2.28 22.00
C ALA A 182 5.34 3.74 22.38
N ILE A 183 4.49 4.67 21.94
CA ILE A 183 4.56 6.07 22.31
C ILE A 183 4.26 6.25 23.81
N GLU A 184 3.19 5.63 24.34
CA GLU A 184 2.86 5.66 25.76
C GLU A 184 4.03 5.13 26.61
N THR A 185 4.68 4.07 26.19
CA THR A 185 5.86 3.51 26.86
C THR A 185 7.04 4.50 26.87
N ARG A 186 7.24 5.26 25.78
CA ARG A 186 8.30 6.28 25.69
C ARG A 186 8.01 7.51 26.57
N ILE A 187 6.74 7.83 26.82
CA ILE A 187 6.37 8.91 27.76
C ILE A 187 6.82 8.55 29.18
N GLY A 188 6.90 7.27 29.51
CA GLY A 188 7.50 6.75 30.75
C GLY A 188 6.63 6.91 32.01
N SER A 189 5.43 7.46 31.89
CA SER A 189 4.42 7.58 32.94
C SER A 189 3.14 6.86 32.54
N LYS A 190 2.37 6.35 33.51
CA LYS A 190 1.04 5.80 33.18
C LYS A 190 0.18 6.89 32.59
N CYS A 191 -0.12 6.74 31.31
CA CYS A 191 -0.95 7.68 30.57
C CYS A 191 -1.76 6.95 29.50
N ARG A 192 -2.82 7.62 29.06
CA ARG A 192 -3.64 7.22 27.92
C ARG A 192 -3.46 8.25 26.82
N LEU A 193 -2.93 7.82 25.69
CA LEU A 193 -2.76 8.65 24.51
C LEU A 193 -4.10 8.87 23.82
N LEU A 194 -4.45 10.12 23.54
CA LEU A 194 -5.70 10.50 22.85
C LEU A 194 -5.42 10.87 21.39
N GLN A 195 -4.34 11.61 21.17
CA GLN A 195 -3.91 12.09 19.88
C GLN A 195 -2.41 12.25 19.87
N PHE A 196 -1.80 12.10 18.72
CA PHE A 196 -0.40 12.46 18.51
C PHE A 196 -0.13 12.90 17.08
N THR A 197 0.88 13.74 16.91
CA THR A 197 1.35 14.21 15.60
C THR A 197 2.83 13.88 15.46
N VAL A 198 3.14 13.10 14.44
CA VAL A 198 4.52 12.73 14.08
C VAL A 198 5.07 13.80 13.16
N HIS A 199 6.20 14.38 13.54
CA HIS A 199 6.92 15.38 12.77
C HIS A 199 8.26 14.83 12.27
N ARG A 200 8.56 15.07 10.98
CA ARG A 200 9.84 14.73 10.34
C ARG A 200 10.27 15.91 9.49
N GLY A 201 11.02 16.84 10.07
CA GLY A 201 11.29 18.11 9.43
C GLY A 201 10.00 18.91 9.18
N PHE A 202 9.67 19.16 7.91
CA PHE A 202 8.43 19.85 7.52
C PHE A 202 7.22 18.91 7.40
N LEU A 203 7.46 17.60 7.40
CA LEU A 203 6.38 16.61 7.31
C LEU A 203 5.67 16.52 8.67
N ALA A 204 4.35 16.53 8.64
CA ALA A 204 3.53 16.31 9.84
C ALA A 204 2.35 15.39 9.52
N LYS A 205 2.05 14.48 10.45
CA LYS A 205 0.90 13.59 10.32
C LYS A 205 0.26 13.33 11.68
N THR A 206 -1.05 13.59 11.76
CA THR A 206 -1.82 13.46 13.00
C THR A 206 -2.56 12.13 13.05
N PHE A 207 -2.56 11.53 14.24
CA PHE A 207 -3.23 10.29 14.58
C PHE A 207 -4.18 10.52 15.75
N TYR A 208 -5.43 10.04 15.61
CA TYR A 208 -6.41 10.00 16.68
C TYR A 208 -6.48 8.57 17.22
N VAL A 209 -6.25 8.41 18.52
CA VAL A 209 -6.24 7.08 19.14
C VAL A 209 -7.65 6.69 19.55
N THR A 210 -8.05 5.49 19.21
CA THR A 210 -9.35 4.93 19.55
C THR A 210 -9.21 3.63 20.35
N ASP A 211 -10.16 3.37 21.23
CA ASP A 211 -10.23 2.10 22.00
C ASP A 211 -10.97 0.99 21.24
N ARG A 212 -11.38 1.22 19.98
CA ARG A 212 -11.96 0.15 19.16
C ARG A 212 -10.97 -1.00 19.04
N THR A 213 -11.45 -2.21 19.24
CA THR A 213 -10.65 -3.41 19.03
C THR A 213 -10.92 -3.96 17.63
N PRO A 214 -9.97 -3.88 16.70
CA PRO A 214 -10.15 -4.44 15.37
C PRO A 214 -10.15 -5.96 15.43
N ASN A 215 -11.03 -6.59 14.66
CA ASN A 215 -11.04 -8.04 14.46
C ASN A 215 -10.58 -8.45 13.06
N LEU A 216 -10.34 -7.48 12.17
CA LEU A 216 -9.73 -7.68 10.87
C LEU A 216 -8.69 -6.59 10.64
N THR A 217 -7.47 -6.99 10.36
CA THR A 217 -6.40 -6.08 9.94
C THR A 217 -5.92 -6.49 8.56
N LEU A 218 -5.92 -5.53 7.64
CA LEU A 218 -5.41 -5.70 6.29
C LEU A 218 -4.12 -4.90 6.12
N LEU A 219 -3.12 -5.50 5.49
CA LEU A 219 -1.97 -4.81 4.93
C LEU A 219 -2.21 -4.60 3.44
N VAL A 220 -2.19 -3.35 3.02
CA VAL A 220 -2.44 -2.95 1.62
C VAL A 220 -1.28 -2.10 1.09
N ARG A 221 -1.14 -2.04 -0.22
CA ARG A 221 -0.30 -1.05 -0.89
C ARG A 221 -1.13 0.15 -1.31
N ASN A 222 -0.76 1.32 -0.79
CA ASN A 222 -1.44 2.56 -1.13
C ASN A 222 -1.07 3.06 -2.55
N GLU A 223 -1.54 4.24 -2.92
CA GLU A 223 -1.35 4.85 -4.23
C GLU A 223 0.12 5.12 -4.60
N PHE A 224 1.00 5.15 -3.62
CA PHE A 224 2.46 5.30 -3.79
C PHE A 224 3.22 3.98 -3.68
N ASN A 225 2.53 2.84 -3.70
CA ASN A 225 3.10 1.51 -3.47
C ASN A 225 3.77 1.35 -2.09
N CYS A 226 3.33 2.15 -1.11
CA CYS A 226 3.75 2.06 0.28
C CYS A 226 2.81 1.18 1.08
N ASP A 227 3.35 0.48 2.07
CA ASP A 227 2.55 -0.32 3.00
C ASP A 227 1.68 0.58 3.86
N GLU A 228 0.40 0.23 4.00
CA GLU A 228 -0.55 0.90 4.88
C GLU A 228 -1.51 -0.13 5.49
N TYR A 229 -1.88 0.07 6.76
CA TYR A 229 -2.76 -0.86 7.47
C TYR A 229 -4.17 -0.33 7.55
N ILE A 230 -5.15 -1.20 7.33
CA ILE A 230 -6.56 -0.97 7.56
C ILE A 230 -6.97 -1.81 8.76
N HIS A 231 -7.42 -1.16 9.83
CA HIS A 231 -7.90 -1.81 11.03
C HIS A 231 -9.42 -1.70 11.09
N LEU A 232 -10.11 -2.81 10.94
CA LEU A 232 -11.57 -2.87 10.91
C LEU A 232 -12.13 -3.60 12.12
N THR A 233 -13.20 -3.04 12.67
CA THR A 233 -14.17 -3.79 13.45
C THR A 233 -15.31 -4.13 12.49
N CYS A 234 -15.51 -5.40 12.20
CA CYS A 234 -16.41 -5.84 11.13
C CYS A 234 -17.12 -7.14 11.47
N VAL A 235 -18.17 -7.43 10.72
CA VAL A 235 -18.82 -8.75 10.67
C VAL A 235 -18.36 -9.42 9.40
N THR A 236 -17.87 -10.66 9.52
CA THR A 236 -17.45 -11.47 8.39
C THR A 236 -18.38 -12.68 8.26
N LYS A 237 -18.96 -12.87 7.08
CA LYS A 237 -19.76 -14.05 6.73
C LYS A 237 -18.99 -14.85 5.72
N SER A 238 -18.87 -16.16 5.90
CA SER A 238 -18.26 -17.06 4.94
C SER A 238 -19.32 -17.84 4.17
N LYS A 239 -19.11 -17.96 2.86
CA LYS A 239 -19.91 -18.81 1.97
C LYS A 239 -18.97 -19.81 1.32
N LEU A 240 -19.30 -21.09 1.45
CA LEU A 240 -18.62 -22.13 0.70
C LEU A 240 -19.32 -22.26 -0.67
N ASP A 241 -18.56 -22.05 -1.72
CA ASP A 241 -19.00 -22.31 -3.08
C ASP A 241 -18.36 -23.63 -3.53
N LEU A 242 -19.21 -24.59 -3.90
CA LEU A 242 -18.79 -25.94 -4.25
C LEU A 242 -19.34 -26.29 -5.64
N ASP A 243 -18.44 -26.45 -6.60
CA ASP A 243 -18.75 -26.96 -7.93
C ASP A 243 -18.23 -28.39 -8.07
N ARG A 244 -19.12 -29.33 -8.33
CA ARG A 244 -18.80 -30.76 -8.43
C ARG A 244 -19.22 -31.32 -9.78
N SER A 245 -18.27 -31.91 -10.47
CA SER A 245 -18.53 -32.72 -11.65
C SER A 245 -18.81 -34.16 -11.26
N THR A 246 -19.97 -34.65 -11.62
CA THR A 246 -20.41 -36.03 -11.30
C THR A 246 -20.41 -36.92 -12.49
N ALA A 247 -20.10 -38.20 -12.31
CA ALA A 247 -20.24 -39.26 -13.29
C ALA A 247 -21.03 -40.45 -12.70
N THR A 248 -21.87 -41.05 -13.51
CA THR A 248 -22.62 -42.23 -13.10
C THR A 248 -22.04 -43.47 -13.82
N SER A 249 -21.62 -44.47 -13.06
CA SER A 249 -21.15 -45.75 -13.57
C SER A 249 -21.84 -46.87 -12.82
N LEU A 250 -22.39 -47.84 -13.54
CA LEU A 250 -23.10 -48.99 -12.98
C LEU A 250 -24.21 -48.63 -12.00
N GLY A 251 -24.90 -47.51 -12.24
CA GLY A 251 -25.99 -47.02 -11.39
C GLY A 251 -25.54 -46.30 -10.12
N VAL A 252 -24.24 -46.12 -9.90
CA VAL A 252 -23.66 -45.35 -8.79
C VAL A 252 -23.14 -44.02 -9.32
N THR A 253 -23.64 -42.94 -8.76
CA THR A 253 -23.15 -41.57 -9.06
C THR A 253 -22.05 -41.19 -8.11
N THR A 254 -20.88 -40.90 -8.64
CA THR A 254 -19.71 -40.41 -7.87
C THR A 254 -19.25 -39.08 -8.47
N PHE A 255 -18.58 -38.26 -7.67
CA PHE A 255 -17.91 -37.10 -8.19
C PHE A 255 -16.45 -37.47 -8.56
N TYR A 256 -15.94 -36.89 -9.62
CA TYR A 256 -14.57 -37.11 -10.11
C TYR A 256 -13.73 -35.81 -10.12
N ASP A 257 -14.38 -34.68 -9.99
CA ASP A 257 -13.72 -33.37 -9.86
C ASP A 257 -14.55 -32.48 -8.94
N ASP A 258 -13.89 -31.78 -8.01
CA ASP A 258 -14.51 -30.79 -7.17
C ASP A 258 -13.67 -29.53 -7.08
N LYS A 259 -14.34 -28.39 -7.20
CA LYS A 259 -13.76 -27.07 -6.94
C LYS A 259 -14.50 -26.46 -5.79
N SER A 260 -13.79 -26.25 -4.70
CA SER A 260 -14.34 -25.56 -3.54
C SER A 260 -13.58 -24.25 -3.27
N ALA A 261 -14.30 -23.19 -3.02
CA ALA A 261 -13.74 -21.90 -2.64
C ALA A 261 -14.59 -21.26 -1.56
N TYR A 262 -13.94 -20.74 -0.54
CA TYR A 262 -14.62 -19.87 0.41
C TYR A 262 -14.58 -18.43 -0.10
N GLU A 263 -15.76 -17.82 -0.13
CA GLU A 263 -15.92 -16.37 -0.32
C GLU A 263 -16.34 -15.77 1.03
N TYR A 264 -15.69 -14.69 1.38
CA TYR A 264 -15.92 -13.96 2.61
C TYR A 264 -16.56 -12.62 2.30
N ASP A 265 -17.70 -12.34 2.93
CA ASP A 265 -18.43 -11.08 2.84
C ASP A 265 -18.21 -10.30 4.13
N VAL A 266 -17.60 -9.13 4.02
CA VAL A 266 -17.19 -8.29 5.13
C VAL A 266 -18.00 -7.01 5.14
N GLU A 267 -18.58 -6.68 6.32
CA GLU A 267 -19.26 -5.42 6.57
C GLU A 267 -18.63 -4.75 7.79
N SER A 268 -18.04 -3.57 7.62
CA SER A 268 -17.43 -2.83 8.72
C SER A 268 -18.48 -2.22 9.65
N SER A 269 -18.09 -1.97 10.91
CA SER A 269 -18.81 -1.05 11.78
C SER A 269 -18.79 0.37 11.19
N MET A 270 -19.49 1.29 11.86
CA MET A 270 -19.55 2.70 11.47
C MET A 270 -18.13 3.30 11.35
N LEU A 271 -17.89 3.97 10.24
CA LEU A 271 -16.68 4.73 9.91
C LEU A 271 -17.03 6.21 9.72
N THR A 272 -16.06 7.07 9.86
CA THR A 272 -16.18 8.45 9.39
C THR A 272 -16.19 8.48 7.85
N PHE A 273 -16.71 9.55 7.26
CA PHE A 273 -16.71 9.72 5.81
C PHE A 273 -15.29 9.58 5.22
N GLU A 274 -14.32 10.24 5.83
CA GLU A 274 -12.93 10.20 5.37
C GLU A 274 -12.29 8.80 5.49
N GLU A 275 -12.60 8.06 6.58
CA GLU A 275 -12.13 6.68 6.71
C GLU A 275 -12.75 5.77 5.66
N ALA A 276 -14.07 5.83 5.47
CA ALA A 276 -14.77 5.00 4.51
C ALA A 276 -14.27 5.25 3.07
N LYS A 277 -14.12 6.52 2.70
CA LYS A 277 -13.59 6.93 1.39
C LYS A 277 -12.17 6.42 1.18
N HIS A 278 -11.29 6.64 2.16
CA HIS A 278 -9.90 6.22 2.06
C HIS A 278 -9.77 4.69 2.00
N PHE A 279 -10.46 3.96 2.87
CA PHE A 279 -10.40 2.50 2.88
C PHE A 279 -10.96 1.88 1.60
N SER A 280 -12.04 2.44 1.04
CA SER A 280 -12.56 2.00 -0.25
C SER A 280 -11.54 2.17 -1.38
N GLN A 281 -10.74 3.25 -1.35
CA GLN A 281 -9.65 3.46 -2.31
C GLN A 281 -8.51 2.45 -2.11
N LEU A 282 -8.12 2.19 -0.86
CA LEU A 282 -7.07 1.22 -0.54
C LEU A 282 -7.44 -0.21 -0.93
N LEU A 283 -8.71 -0.60 -0.80
CA LEU A 283 -9.19 -1.93 -1.23
C LEU A 283 -9.09 -2.16 -2.74
N LEU A 284 -8.90 -1.12 -3.56
CA LEU A 284 -8.58 -1.23 -4.98
C LEU A 284 -7.12 -1.64 -5.24
N SER A 285 -6.33 -1.78 -4.21
CA SER A 285 -4.94 -2.24 -4.31
C SER A 285 -4.87 -3.66 -4.91
N ARG A 286 -3.85 -3.90 -5.74
CA ARG A 286 -3.53 -5.25 -6.23
C ARG A 286 -2.86 -6.12 -5.17
N TYR A 287 -2.37 -5.51 -4.10
CA TYR A 287 -1.67 -6.18 -3.02
C TYR A 287 -2.43 -5.97 -1.73
N VAL A 288 -3.19 -6.98 -1.33
CA VAL A 288 -3.97 -6.99 -0.09
C VAL A 288 -3.70 -8.29 0.65
N ASN A 289 -3.33 -8.17 1.92
CA ASN A 289 -3.11 -9.32 2.80
C ASN A 289 -3.89 -9.15 4.09
N ILE A 290 -4.41 -10.24 4.62
CA ILE A 290 -4.86 -10.29 6.00
C ILE A 290 -3.63 -10.46 6.89
N VAL A 291 -3.56 -9.65 7.95
CA VAL A 291 -2.57 -9.82 9.01
C VAL A 291 -3.15 -10.77 10.04
N GLU A 292 -2.64 -11.97 10.07
CA GLU A 292 -3.08 -13.01 11.00
C GLU A 292 -2.44 -12.85 12.39
N ILE A 293 -2.95 -13.60 13.35
CA ILE A 293 -2.37 -13.67 14.71
C ILE A 293 -0.91 -14.10 14.60
N GLY A 294 -0.01 -13.35 15.23
CA GLY A 294 1.43 -13.59 15.11
C GLY A 294 2.11 -12.85 13.95
N GLY A 295 1.38 -12.08 13.17
CA GLY A 295 1.94 -11.21 12.11
C GLY A 295 2.15 -11.90 10.77
N ALA A 296 1.70 -13.14 10.60
CA ALA A 296 1.71 -13.81 9.30
C ALA A 296 0.80 -13.07 8.31
N LEU A 297 1.19 -13.08 7.04
CA LEU A 297 0.45 -12.42 5.96
C LEU A 297 -0.22 -13.47 5.09
N ALA A 298 -1.55 -13.39 5.01
CA ALA A 298 -2.35 -14.23 4.13
C ALA A 298 -2.84 -13.40 2.93
N PRO A 299 -2.34 -13.66 1.71
CA PRO A 299 -2.74 -12.91 0.52
C PRO A 299 -4.20 -13.20 0.17
N ILE A 300 -4.94 -12.12 -0.11
CA ILE A 300 -6.34 -12.18 -0.52
C ILE A 300 -6.58 -11.41 -1.81
N THR A 301 -7.62 -11.79 -2.52
CA THR A 301 -8.13 -11.08 -3.68
C THR A 301 -9.49 -10.49 -3.34
N ILE A 302 -9.61 -9.18 -3.43
CA ILE A 302 -10.90 -8.50 -3.32
C ILE A 302 -11.69 -8.77 -4.60
N THR A 303 -12.87 -9.38 -4.46
CA THR A 303 -13.71 -9.78 -5.60
C THR A 303 -14.84 -8.79 -5.86
N ASP A 304 -15.26 -8.06 -4.84
CA ASP A 304 -16.33 -7.07 -4.95
C ASP A 304 -16.17 -6.00 -3.87
N ILE A 305 -16.54 -4.76 -4.19
CA ILE A 305 -16.64 -3.65 -3.25
C ILE A 305 -17.97 -2.97 -3.50
N ASN A 306 -18.86 -3.04 -2.49
CA ASN A 306 -20.19 -2.46 -2.55
C ASN A 306 -20.40 -1.55 -1.32
N SER A 307 -19.85 -0.34 -1.40
CA SER A 307 -19.91 0.64 -0.31
C SER A 307 -20.59 1.90 -0.79
N GLU A 308 -21.66 2.27 -0.11
CA GLU A 308 -22.30 3.59 -0.26
C GLU A 308 -21.69 4.53 0.78
N ILE A 309 -21.06 5.60 0.31
CA ILE A 309 -20.40 6.59 1.17
C ILE A 309 -21.10 7.92 0.97
N SER A 310 -21.58 8.50 2.05
CA SER A 310 -22.29 9.78 2.05
C SER A 310 -21.53 10.81 2.88
N ASP A 311 -21.43 12.02 2.38
CA ASP A 311 -20.86 13.19 3.06
C ASP A 311 -21.88 13.98 3.90
N ALA A 312 -23.14 13.49 3.98
CA ALA A 312 -24.16 14.13 4.80
C ALA A 312 -23.81 14.02 6.30
N ASP A 313 -24.03 15.09 7.05
CA ASP A 313 -23.65 15.23 8.46
C ASP A 313 -24.17 14.12 9.37
N ASN A 314 -25.32 13.51 9.03
CA ASN A 314 -25.95 12.44 9.82
C ASN A 314 -25.79 11.05 9.18
N ALA A 315 -25.00 10.91 8.12
CA ALA A 315 -24.81 9.63 7.47
C ALA A 315 -23.90 8.71 8.28
N THR A 316 -24.31 7.45 8.40
CA THR A 316 -23.45 6.39 8.93
C THR A 316 -22.81 5.68 7.77
N ASN A 317 -21.50 5.80 7.65
CA ASN A 317 -20.74 5.15 6.60
C ASN A 317 -20.23 3.79 7.05
N SER A 318 -20.29 2.80 6.17
CA SER A 318 -19.65 1.50 6.33
C SER A 318 -19.05 1.07 5.01
N ILE A 319 -18.03 0.23 5.04
CA ILE A 319 -17.51 -0.41 3.85
C ILE A 319 -17.96 -1.87 3.80
N LYS A 320 -18.34 -2.31 2.61
CA LYS A 320 -18.73 -3.68 2.32
C LYS A 320 -17.86 -4.18 1.17
N PHE A 321 -17.24 -5.33 1.38
CA PHE A 321 -16.43 -5.95 0.34
C PHE A 321 -16.42 -7.46 0.48
N LYS A 322 -16.10 -8.14 -0.63
CA LYS A 322 -15.92 -9.58 -0.65
C LYS A 322 -14.49 -9.92 -0.99
N TYR A 323 -13.99 -10.99 -0.41
CA TYR A 323 -12.67 -11.48 -0.73
C TYR A 323 -12.61 -13.02 -0.78
N LYS A 324 -11.58 -13.51 -1.47
CA LYS A 324 -11.15 -14.91 -1.46
C LYS A 324 -9.67 -14.96 -1.12
N TYR A 325 -9.22 -16.01 -0.44
CA TYR A 325 -7.79 -16.25 -0.28
C TYR A 325 -7.16 -16.53 -1.65
N SER A 326 -6.02 -15.89 -1.93
CA SER A 326 -5.32 -16.03 -3.22
C SER A 326 -4.60 -17.36 -3.38
N SER A 327 -4.32 -18.06 -2.27
CA SER A 327 -3.76 -19.41 -2.27
C SER A 327 -4.85 -20.44 -2.07
N HIS A 328 -4.77 -21.57 -2.77
CA HIS A 328 -5.66 -22.72 -2.57
C HIS A 328 -5.41 -23.46 -1.25
N HIS A 329 -4.43 -23.02 -0.45
CA HIS A 329 -4.19 -23.58 0.86
C HIS A 329 -5.19 -22.94 1.83
N PHE A 330 -6.16 -23.73 2.24
CA PHE A 330 -7.02 -23.36 3.37
C PHE A 330 -6.12 -23.16 4.58
N PRO A 331 -6.11 -21.98 5.21
CA PRO A 331 -5.50 -21.87 6.51
C PRO A 331 -6.28 -22.83 7.41
N ILE A 332 -5.61 -23.87 7.88
CA ILE A 332 -6.17 -24.72 8.92
C ILE A 332 -6.16 -23.83 10.18
N ASN A 333 -7.25 -23.14 10.42
CA ASN A 333 -7.50 -22.52 11.71
C ASN A 333 -7.77 -23.65 12.70
N ILE A 334 -6.71 -24.15 13.28
CA ILE A 334 -6.83 -24.95 14.47
C ILE A 334 -7.16 -23.95 15.58
N ASP A 335 -8.44 -23.81 15.86
CA ASP A 335 -8.89 -23.03 17.01
C ASP A 335 -8.56 -23.82 18.28
N TYR A 336 -7.36 -23.60 18.82
CA TYR A 336 -6.90 -24.24 20.05
C TYR A 336 -7.63 -23.73 21.31
N GLY A 337 -8.62 -22.86 21.17
CA GLY A 337 -8.98 -22.06 22.34
C GLY A 337 -10.39 -22.18 22.87
N LYS A 338 -11.35 -22.76 22.21
CA LYS A 338 -12.74 -22.85 22.73
C LYS A 338 -13.55 -23.97 22.09
N ASN A 339 -13.07 -25.19 22.17
CA ASN A 339 -13.93 -26.32 21.92
C ASN A 339 -14.97 -26.43 23.05
N ILE A 340 -16.25 -26.53 22.65
CA ILE A 340 -17.38 -26.80 23.57
C ILE A 340 -17.16 -28.06 24.42
N PHE A 341 -16.11 -28.82 24.12
CA PHE A 341 -15.69 -30.04 24.78
C PHE A 341 -14.40 -29.87 25.59
N ASP A 342 -14.11 -28.68 26.07
CA ASP A 342 -12.96 -28.43 26.94
C ASP A 342 -12.98 -29.27 28.20
N ASP A 343 -11.84 -29.90 28.45
CA ASP A 343 -11.34 -30.47 29.69
C ASP A 343 -12.22 -31.50 30.47
N PRO A 344 -13.54 -31.36 30.65
CA PRO A 344 -14.28 -32.41 31.41
C PRO A 344 -14.41 -33.72 30.65
N PHE A 345 -14.37 -33.71 29.32
CA PHE A 345 -14.51 -34.91 28.50
C PHE A 345 -13.20 -35.71 28.33
N TYR A 346 -12.07 -35.05 28.34
CA TYR A 346 -10.78 -35.72 28.22
C TYR A 346 -10.38 -36.48 29.48
N ARG A 347 -10.91 -36.11 30.65
CA ARG A 347 -10.62 -36.78 31.92
C ARG A 347 -11.51 -37.96 32.21
N THR A 348 -12.51 -38.24 31.39
CA THR A 348 -13.45 -39.38 31.60
C THR A 348 -13.16 -40.58 30.73
N PHE A 349 -12.13 -40.54 29.89
CA PHE A 349 -11.74 -41.65 29.00
C PHE A 349 -10.31 -42.18 29.23
N ASP A 350 -9.66 -41.85 30.36
CA ASP A 350 -8.44 -42.50 30.85
C ASP A 350 -8.75 -43.69 31.80
#